data_dc9ed64d2b94eb6a62196da856f3d467
#
_entry.id   dc9ed64d2b94eb6a62196da856f3d467
#
_cell.length_a   1.000
_cell.length_b   1.000
_cell.length_c   1.000
_cell.angle_alpha   90.00
_cell.angle_beta   90.00
_cell.angle_gamma   90.00
#
_symmetry.space_group_name_H-M   'P 1'
#
loop_
_entity.id
_entity.type
_entity.pdbx_description
1 polymer ?
#
loop_
_entity_poly.entity_id
_entity_poly.type
_entity_poly.pdbx_seq_one_letter_code
_entity_poly.pdbx_strand_id
1 'polypeptide(L)'
;MESKKILIVDDDIDVIAIIETILSKEGYNVISAMNKVEGMQKIRDEEPDLAILDVMMTTHYEGFELAKELTDDPELRKIPVLMQTSIDILTTTKPDVQSMAREFRKNPGFKELHVILVKDINTGKSGVDYLNEEGDSIWFPVDGFVRKPVDGKKVFAEIVRILGK
;
A
#
# COMPACT_ATOMS: atom_id res chain seq x y z
N MET A 1 -1.58 -20.46 -18.74
CA MET A 1 -1.29 -19.10 -18.23
C MET A 1 -0.76 -19.17 -16.81
N GLU A 2 0.33 -18.50 -16.57
CA GLU A 2 0.87 -18.46 -15.22
C GLU A 2 0.01 -17.57 -14.34
N SER A 3 -0.21 -18.03 -13.11
CA SER A 3 -0.94 -17.24 -12.12
C SER A 3 -0.09 -16.06 -11.68
N LYS A 4 -0.72 -14.90 -11.52
CA LYS A 4 -0.05 -13.75 -10.92
C LYS A 4 0.23 -14.03 -9.45
N LYS A 5 1.39 -13.61 -9.00
CA LYS A 5 1.84 -13.83 -7.62
C LYS A 5 1.61 -12.56 -6.81
N ILE A 6 0.85 -12.71 -5.73
CA ILE A 6 0.51 -11.59 -4.84
C ILE A 6 1.16 -11.82 -3.48
N LEU A 7 1.92 -10.84 -3.01
CA LEU A 7 2.50 -10.87 -1.67
C LEU A 7 1.60 -10.07 -0.72
N ILE A 8 1.31 -10.64 0.44
CA ILE A 8 0.59 -9.94 1.50
C ILE A 8 1.55 -9.77 2.68
N VAL A 9 1.74 -8.55 3.12
CA VAL A 9 2.55 -8.26 4.31
C VAL A 9 1.65 -7.63 5.37
N ASP A 10 1.37 -8.38 6.42
CA ASP A 10 0.46 -7.98 7.50
C ASP A 10 0.85 -8.79 8.74
N ASP A 11 0.83 -8.17 9.91
CA ASP A 11 1.15 -8.88 11.15
C ASP A 11 -0.06 -9.62 11.75
N ASP A 12 -1.23 -9.47 11.15
CA ASP A 12 -2.45 -10.16 11.57
C ASP A 12 -2.67 -11.39 10.70
N ILE A 13 -2.46 -12.56 11.28
CA ILE A 13 -2.58 -13.84 10.57
C ILE A 13 -4.01 -14.08 10.06
N ASP A 14 -5.01 -13.54 10.74
CA ASP A 14 -6.41 -13.68 10.30
C ASP A 14 -6.67 -12.90 9.03
N VAL A 15 -6.11 -11.69 8.93
CA VAL A 15 -6.20 -10.86 7.72
C VAL A 15 -5.53 -11.56 6.55
N ILE A 16 -4.33 -12.12 6.79
CA ILE A 16 -3.61 -12.88 5.77
C ILE A 16 -4.47 -14.05 5.26
N ALA A 17 -5.05 -14.82 6.18
CA ALA A 17 -5.88 -15.97 5.83
C ALA A 17 -7.10 -15.60 5.01
N ILE A 18 -7.76 -14.50 5.37
CA ILE A 18 -8.95 -14.01 4.65
C ILE A 18 -8.58 -13.62 3.23
N ILE A 19 -7.55 -12.81 3.07
CA ILE A 19 -7.13 -12.33 1.75
C ILE A 19 -6.63 -13.49 0.89
N GLU A 20 -5.83 -14.38 1.49
CA GLU A 20 -5.32 -15.56 0.78
C GLU A 20 -6.47 -16.42 0.26
N THR A 21 -7.49 -16.67 1.07
CA THR A 21 -8.65 -17.46 0.67
C THR A 21 -9.38 -16.80 -0.51
N ILE A 22 -9.60 -15.50 -0.43
CA ILE A 22 -10.31 -14.74 -1.46
C ILE A 22 -9.53 -14.76 -2.78
N LEU A 23 -8.24 -14.46 -2.74
CA LEU A 23 -7.43 -14.32 -3.93
C LEU A 23 -7.10 -15.68 -4.56
N SER A 24 -6.93 -16.73 -3.75
CA SER A 24 -6.69 -18.07 -4.27
C SER A 24 -7.87 -18.55 -5.08
N LYS A 25 -9.10 -18.23 -4.67
CA LYS A 25 -10.29 -18.57 -5.44
C LYS A 25 -10.33 -17.88 -6.79
N GLU A 26 -9.71 -16.71 -6.90
CA GLU A 26 -9.65 -15.97 -8.15
C GLU A 26 -8.45 -16.38 -9.03
N GLY A 27 -7.71 -17.39 -8.61
CA GLY A 27 -6.62 -17.95 -9.40
C GLY A 27 -5.25 -17.33 -9.14
N TYR A 28 -5.12 -16.46 -8.14
CA TYR A 28 -3.82 -15.88 -7.80
C TYR A 28 -2.98 -16.84 -6.95
N ASN A 29 -1.67 -16.76 -7.12
CA ASN A 29 -0.73 -17.46 -6.25
C ASN A 29 -0.35 -16.48 -5.13
N VAL A 30 -0.72 -16.81 -3.89
CA VAL A 30 -0.56 -15.89 -2.76
C VAL A 30 0.59 -16.34 -1.87
N ILE A 31 1.49 -15.40 -1.55
CA ILE A 31 2.54 -15.59 -0.56
C ILE A 31 2.39 -14.52 0.51
N SER A 32 2.92 -14.76 1.69
CA SER A 32 2.71 -13.83 2.81
C SER A 32 3.96 -13.64 3.64
N ALA A 33 3.98 -12.53 4.38
CA ALA A 33 5.01 -12.20 5.36
C ALA A 33 4.35 -11.43 6.49
N MET A 34 4.94 -11.48 7.68
CA MET A 34 4.33 -10.90 8.87
C MET A 34 5.04 -9.63 9.36
N ASN A 35 6.13 -9.26 8.72
CA ASN A 35 6.87 -8.05 9.10
C ASN A 35 7.69 -7.56 7.91
N LYS A 36 8.31 -6.40 8.09
CA LYS A 36 9.10 -5.76 7.04
C LYS A 36 10.27 -6.63 6.55
N VAL A 37 10.99 -7.27 7.45
CA VAL A 37 12.16 -8.07 7.10
C VAL A 37 11.77 -9.27 6.24
N GLU A 38 10.75 -10.02 6.68
CA GLU A 38 10.22 -11.14 5.91
C GLU A 38 9.63 -10.66 4.58
N GLY A 39 8.94 -9.53 4.59
CA GLY A 39 8.36 -8.95 3.40
C GLY A 39 9.41 -8.63 2.35
N MET A 40 10.48 -7.96 2.75
CA MET A 40 11.56 -7.62 1.84
C MET A 40 12.25 -8.89 1.29
N GLN A 41 12.46 -9.88 2.14
CA GLN A 41 13.05 -11.13 1.71
C GLN A 41 12.18 -11.84 0.66
N LYS A 42 10.86 -11.90 0.88
CA LYS A 42 9.93 -12.48 -0.08
C LYS A 42 9.92 -11.73 -1.41
N ILE A 43 10.01 -10.41 -1.35
CA ILE A 43 10.06 -9.58 -2.54
C ILE A 43 11.29 -9.93 -3.39
N ARG A 44 12.45 -10.05 -2.77
CA ARG A 44 13.69 -10.36 -3.47
C ARG A 44 13.72 -11.80 -4.00
N ASP A 45 13.23 -12.75 -3.20
CA ASP A 45 13.30 -14.18 -3.54
C ASP A 45 12.20 -14.60 -4.51
N GLU A 46 11.00 -14.07 -4.36
CA GLU A 46 9.82 -14.53 -5.08
C GLU A 46 9.39 -13.61 -6.22
N GLU A 47 9.85 -12.39 -6.25
CA GLU A 47 9.53 -11.39 -7.28
C GLU A 47 8.02 -11.32 -7.58
N PRO A 48 7.19 -10.93 -6.56
CA PRO A 48 5.75 -10.91 -6.77
C PRO A 48 5.33 -9.88 -7.83
N ASP A 49 4.16 -10.09 -8.40
CA ASP A 49 3.58 -9.18 -9.38
C ASP A 49 2.92 -7.98 -8.72
N LEU A 50 2.57 -8.09 -7.44
CA LEU A 50 1.98 -7.01 -6.66
C LEU A 50 2.17 -7.30 -5.18
N ALA A 51 2.36 -6.25 -4.37
CA ALA A 51 2.46 -6.37 -2.93
C ALA A 51 1.32 -5.62 -2.25
N ILE A 52 0.61 -6.31 -1.36
CA ILE A 52 -0.41 -5.71 -0.49
C ILE A 52 0.25 -5.51 0.86
N LEU A 53 0.41 -4.26 1.28
CA LEU A 53 1.11 -3.91 2.51
C LEU A 53 0.16 -3.31 3.53
N ASP A 54 0.18 -3.84 4.75
CA ASP A 54 -0.51 -3.21 5.86
C ASP A 54 0.27 -1.95 6.25
N VAL A 55 -0.45 -0.86 6.43
CA VAL A 55 0.14 0.43 6.78
C VAL A 55 0.83 0.36 8.14
N MET A 56 0.19 -0.27 9.13
CA MET A 56 0.71 -0.34 10.48
C MET A 56 0.89 -1.79 10.92
N MET A 57 2.14 -2.20 11.07
CA MET A 57 2.48 -3.55 11.51
C MET A 57 3.08 -3.53 12.92
N THR A 58 4.07 -4.36 13.19
CA THR A 58 4.71 -4.52 14.51
C THR A 58 5.16 -3.17 15.09
N THR A 59 5.68 -2.29 14.24
CA THR A 59 5.94 -0.89 14.60
C THR A 59 5.02 -0.01 13.77
N HIS A 60 4.83 1.23 14.20
CA HIS A 60 3.88 2.15 13.56
C HIS A 60 4.16 2.43 12.08
N TYR A 61 5.37 2.18 11.60
CA TYR A 61 5.77 2.64 10.27
C TYR A 61 6.36 1.58 9.37
N GLU A 62 6.35 0.31 9.77
CA GLU A 62 6.96 -0.75 8.96
C GLU A 62 6.39 -0.83 7.54
N GLY A 63 5.06 -0.71 7.41
CA GLY A 63 4.43 -0.74 6.10
C GLY A 63 4.85 0.41 5.22
N PHE A 64 4.95 1.60 5.79
CA PHE A 64 5.42 2.78 5.06
C PHE A 64 6.89 2.66 4.68
N GLU A 65 7.71 2.19 5.60
CA GLU A 65 9.14 2.01 5.34
C GLU A 65 9.37 1.00 4.23
N LEU A 66 8.63 -0.10 4.24
CA LEU A 66 8.74 -1.12 3.21
C LEU A 66 8.31 -0.55 1.84
N ALA A 67 7.19 0.15 1.79
CA ALA A 67 6.71 0.77 0.56
C ALA A 67 7.71 1.80 0.03
N LYS A 68 8.29 2.59 0.92
CA LYS A 68 9.29 3.60 0.55
C LYS A 68 10.54 2.95 -0.03
N GLU A 69 11.02 1.87 0.59
CA GLU A 69 12.18 1.14 0.10
C GLU A 69 11.94 0.56 -1.29
N LEU A 70 10.74 0.03 -1.54
CA LEU A 70 10.38 -0.47 -2.86
C LEU A 70 10.38 0.64 -3.90
N THR A 71 9.85 1.80 -3.54
CA THR A 71 9.79 2.96 -4.44
C THR A 71 11.19 3.49 -4.76
N ASP A 72 12.09 3.48 -3.79
CA ASP A 72 13.44 4.03 -3.95
C ASP A 72 14.40 3.09 -4.68
N ASP A 73 14.12 1.79 -4.71
CA ASP A 73 14.99 0.80 -5.33
C ASP A 73 14.66 0.68 -6.82
N PRO A 74 15.60 0.99 -7.73
CA PRO A 74 15.35 0.94 -9.17
C PRO A 74 14.88 -0.42 -9.69
N GLU A 75 15.27 -1.51 -9.03
CA GLU A 75 14.88 -2.86 -9.45
C GLU A 75 13.51 -3.26 -8.89
N LEU A 76 13.14 -2.72 -7.73
CA LEU A 76 11.94 -3.13 -7.01
C LEU A 76 10.74 -2.20 -7.25
N ARG A 77 10.97 -0.96 -7.69
CA ARG A 77 9.86 0.00 -7.89
C ARG A 77 8.88 -0.41 -8.98
N LYS A 78 9.23 -1.40 -9.79
CA LYS A 78 8.33 -1.96 -10.79
C LYS A 78 7.20 -2.77 -10.17
N ILE A 79 7.34 -3.19 -8.91
CA ILE A 79 6.33 -3.97 -8.20
C ILE A 79 5.26 -3.01 -7.68
N PRO A 80 4.02 -3.11 -8.19
CA PRO A 80 2.94 -2.26 -7.70
C PRO A 80 2.66 -2.50 -6.22
N VAL A 81 2.30 -1.43 -5.51
CA VAL A 81 1.99 -1.47 -4.08
C VAL A 81 0.56 -1.07 -3.84
N LEU A 82 -0.19 -1.94 -3.17
CA LEU A 82 -1.54 -1.66 -2.70
C LEU A 82 -1.49 -1.58 -1.17
N MET A 83 -1.77 -0.41 -0.61
CA MET A 83 -1.72 -0.22 0.85
C MET A 83 -3.06 -0.55 1.49
N GLN A 84 -3.04 -1.35 2.54
CA GLN A 84 -4.22 -1.71 3.30
C GLN A 84 -4.22 -0.91 4.60
N THR A 85 -5.31 -0.18 4.87
CA THR A 85 -5.28 0.84 5.92
C THR A 85 -6.63 1.00 6.62
N SER A 86 -6.58 1.37 7.91
CA SER A 86 -7.75 1.86 8.64
C SER A 86 -7.74 3.39 8.75
N ILE A 87 -6.73 4.05 8.18
CA ILE A 87 -6.60 5.50 8.18
C ILE A 87 -7.47 6.08 7.06
N ASP A 88 -8.04 7.26 7.30
CA ASP A 88 -8.86 7.94 6.29
C ASP A 88 -8.03 8.35 5.09
N ILE A 89 -8.61 8.14 3.91
CA ILE A 89 -7.99 8.51 2.64
C ILE A 89 -8.59 9.84 2.19
N LEU A 90 -7.75 10.86 2.06
CA LEU A 90 -8.19 12.15 1.55
C LEU A 90 -8.25 12.08 0.03
N THR A 91 -9.32 12.61 -0.53
CA THR A 91 -9.53 12.55 -1.98
C THR A 91 -9.38 13.89 -2.62
N THR A 92 -8.99 13.90 -3.89
CA THR A 92 -8.86 15.11 -4.70
C THR A 92 -9.26 14.79 -6.13
N THR A 93 -9.60 15.83 -6.88
CA THR A 93 -9.82 15.72 -8.33
C THR A 93 -8.62 16.22 -9.11
N LYS A 94 -7.57 16.67 -8.43
CA LYS A 94 -6.37 17.21 -9.04
C LYS A 94 -5.36 16.09 -9.27
N PRO A 95 -4.72 16.03 -10.45
CA PRO A 95 -3.80 14.92 -10.77
C PRO A 95 -2.49 14.94 -9.99
N ASP A 96 -2.05 16.10 -9.50
CA ASP A 96 -0.82 16.18 -8.72
C ASP A 96 -1.10 15.92 -7.24
N VAL A 97 -1.14 14.61 -6.88
CA VAL A 97 -1.47 14.21 -5.51
C VAL A 97 -0.43 14.64 -4.49
N GLN A 98 0.84 14.77 -4.90
CA GLN A 98 1.89 15.26 -3.98
C GLN A 98 1.65 16.73 -3.61
N SER A 99 1.31 17.57 -4.60
CA SER A 99 0.95 18.97 -4.32
C SER A 99 -0.26 19.07 -3.41
N MET A 100 -1.24 18.20 -3.62
CA MET A 100 -2.44 18.19 -2.79
C MET A 100 -2.14 17.75 -1.37
N ALA A 101 -1.23 16.80 -1.19
CA ALA A 101 -0.79 16.40 0.15
C ALA A 101 -0.16 17.59 0.89
N ARG A 102 0.66 18.37 0.19
CA ARG A 102 1.28 19.58 0.77
C ARG A 102 0.22 20.60 1.16
N GLU A 103 -0.81 20.78 0.32
CA GLU A 103 -1.90 21.69 0.62
C GLU A 103 -2.68 21.22 1.86
N PHE A 104 -2.98 19.94 1.97
CA PHE A 104 -3.63 19.39 3.15
C PHE A 104 -2.79 19.60 4.41
N ARG A 105 -1.47 19.48 4.31
CA ARG A 105 -0.56 19.69 5.44
C ARG A 105 -0.59 21.11 5.98
N LYS A 106 -0.93 22.09 5.15
CA LYS A 106 -1.04 23.48 5.57
C LYS A 106 -2.25 23.73 6.46
N ASN A 107 -3.26 22.87 6.40
CA ASN A 107 -4.45 22.97 7.21
C ASN A 107 -4.11 22.64 8.67
N PRO A 108 -4.46 23.50 9.66
CA PRO A 108 -4.16 23.22 11.06
C PRO A 108 -4.66 21.88 11.56
N GLY A 109 -5.76 21.37 10.98
CA GLY A 109 -6.31 20.05 11.35
C GLY A 109 -5.47 18.88 10.90
N PHE A 110 -4.57 19.07 9.92
CA PHE A 110 -3.76 18.00 9.35
C PHE A 110 -2.25 18.21 9.56
N LYS A 111 -1.85 19.38 9.99
CA LYS A 111 -0.43 19.75 10.07
C LYS A 111 0.43 18.78 10.87
N GLU A 112 -0.11 18.27 11.97
CA GLU A 112 0.62 17.38 12.87
C GLU A 112 0.23 15.91 12.76
N LEU A 113 -0.60 15.56 11.78
CA LEU A 113 -0.92 14.16 11.55
C LEU A 113 0.32 13.41 11.08
N HIS A 114 0.58 12.27 11.68
CA HIS A 114 1.73 11.46 11.29
C HIS A 114 1.65 11.02 9.85
N VAL A 115 0.45 10.78 9.35
CA VAL A 115 0.25 10.25 8.00
C VAL A 115 -0.92 10.93 7.32
N ILE A 116 -0.72 11.28 6.06
CA ILE A 116 -1.80 11.72 5.17
C ILE A 116 -1.77 10.81 3.94
N LEU A 117 -2.90 10.20 3.65
CA LEU A 117 -3.09 9.37 2.46
C LEU A 117 -3.95 10.16 1.47
N VAL A 118 -3.50 10.29 0.24
CA VAL A 118 -4.19 11.09 -0.78
C VAL A 118 -4.43 10.27 -2.03
N LYS A 119 -5.63 10.40 -2.60
CA LYS A 119 -6.01 9.71 -3.82
C LYS A 119 -6.72 10.67 -4.77
N ASP A 120 -6.32 10.65 -6.04
CA ASP A 120 -7.05 11.32 -7.11
C ASP A 120 -8.17 10.39 -7.57
N ILE A 121 -9.41 10.81 -7.36
CA ILE A 121 -10.58 9.98 -7.66
C ILE A 121 -10.79 9.76 -9.16
N ASN A 122 -10.23 10.60 -10.01
CA ASN A 122 -10.39 10.49 -11.45
C ASN A 122 -9.41 9.50 -12.08
N THR A 123 -8.16 9.47 -11.61
CA THR A 123 -7.10 8.66 -12.20
C THR A 123 -6.69 7.47 -11.34
N GLY A 124 -7.03 7.49 -10.05
CA GLY A 124 -6.59 6.49 -9.11
C GLY A 124 -5.16 6.71 -8.58
N LYS A 125 -4.46 7.74 -9.06
CA LYS A 125 -3.13 8.07 -8.53
C LYS A 125 -3.20 8.31 -7.04
N SER A 126 -2.27 7.72 -6.31
CA SER A 126 -2.30 7.72 -4.86
C SER A 126 -0.90 7.93 -4.30
N GLY A 127 -0.84 8.42 -3.08
CA GLY A 127 0.45 8.60 -2.42
C GLY A 127 0.31 8.79 -0.93
N VAL A 128 1.44 8.72 -0.27
CA VAL A 128 1.57 8.80 1.18
C VAL A 128 2.50 9.92 1.55
N ASP A 129 2.05 10.75 2.49
CA ASP A 129 2.88 11.78 3.12
C ASP A 129 2.91 11.45 4.61
N TYR A 130 4.09 11.10 5.15
CA TYR A 130 4.21 10.84 6.57
C TYR A 130 5.34 11.65 7.19
N LEU A 131 5.19 11.96 8.49
CA LEU A 131 6.22 12.66 9.23
C LEU A 131 7.13 11.63 9.89
N ASN A 132 8.44 11.77 9.66
CA ASN A 132 9.41 10.90 10.31
C ASN A 132 9.68 11.39 11.74
N GLU A 133 10.57 10.72 12.46
CA GLU A 133 10.89 11.06 13.84
C GLU A 133 11.49 12.46 14.00
N GLU A 134 12.12 12.98 12.95
CA GLU A 134 12.72 14.32 12.94
C GLU A 134 11.72 15.41 12.54
N GLY A 135 10.47 15.02 12.23
CA GLY A 135 9.43 15.95 11.83
C GLY A 135 9.45 16.32 10.37
N ASP A 136 10.26 15.65 9.57
CA ASP A 136 10.32 15.88 8.12
C ASP A 136 9.20 15.13 7.41
N SER A 137 8.63 15.78 6.40
CA SER A 137 7.58 15.20 5.57
C SER A 137 8.22 14.34 4.49
N ILE A 138 7.85 13.07 4.47
CA ILE A 138 8.35 12.08 3.50
C ILE A 138 7.21 11.70 2.57
N TRP A 139 7.44 11.80 1.28
CA TRP A 139 6.44 11.46 0.26
C TRP A 139 6.87 10.26 -0.57
N PHE A 140 5.93 9.36 -0.85
CA PHE A 140 6.13 8.35 -1.89
C PHE A 140 4.79 7.98 -2.54
N PRO A 141 4.81 7.64 -3.84
CA PRO A 141 3.58 7.19 -4.52
C PRO A 141 3.29 5.73 -4.20
N VAL A 142 2.00 5.37 -4.24
CA VAL A 142 1.56 3.98 -4.21
C VAL A 142 0.52 3.80 -5.31
N ASP A 143 0.19 2.56 -5.63
CA ASP A 143 -0.72 2.26 -6.73
C ASP A 143 -2.18 2.27 -6.30
N GLY A 144 -2.45 2.13 -5.01
CA GLY A 144 -3.81 2.24 -4.50
C GLY A 144 -3.91 2.00 -3.00
N PHE A 145 -5.11 2.19 -2.49
CA PHE A 145 -5.46 1.95 -1.09
C PHE A 145 -6.69 1.08 -0.98
N VAL A 146 -6.72 0.22 0.04
CA VAL A 146 -7.91 -0.53 0.43
C VAL A 146 -8.14 -0.30 1.92
N ARG A 147 -9.37 0.03 2.30
CA ARG A 147 -9.69 0.28 3.70
C ARG A 147 -10.01 -1.03 4.43
N LYS A 148 -9.59 -1.10 5.67
CA LYS A 148 -10.03 -2.16 6.60
C LYS A 148 -11.39 -1.77 7.16
N PRO A 149 -12.27 -2.72 7.48
CA PRO A 149 -12.07 -4.18 7.46
C PRO A 149 -11.98 -4.71 6.04
N VAL A 150 -11.34 -5.88 5.89
CA VAL A 150 -11.09 -6.49 4.58
C VAL A 150 -12.39 -6.73 3.83
N ASP A 151 -12.45 -6.21 2.61
CA ASP A 151 -13.55 -6.46 1.68
C ASP A 151 -12.95 -7.10 0.44
N GLY A 152 -13.21 -8.38 0.26
CA GLY A 152 -12.63 -9.15 -0.84
C GLY A 152 -12.93 -8.59 -2.22
N LYS A 153 -14.13 -8.04 -2.40
CA LYS A 153 -14.51 -7.47 -3.69
C LYS A 153 -13.67 -6.23 -4.00
N LYS A 154 -13.42 -5.38 -2.99
CA LYS A 154 -12.63 -4.17 -3.16
C LYS A 154 -11.16 -4.50 -3.42
N VAL A 155 -10.61 -5.47 -2.68
CA VAL A 155 -9.22 -5.91 -2.88
C VAL A 155 -9.06 -6.45 -4.29
N PHE A 156 -9.94 -7.36 -4.70
CA PHE A 156 -9.90 -7.95 -6.04
C PHE A 156 -10.02 -6.88 -7.12
N ALA A 157 -10.97 -5.95 -6.97
CA ALA A 157 -11.17 -4.87 -7.94
C ALA A 157 -9.91 -4.01 -8.11
N GLU A 158 -9.22 -3.69 -7.01
CA GLU A 158 -7.99 -2.91 -7.08
C GLU A 158 -6.86 -3.67 -7.74
N ILE A 159 -6.75 -4.97 -7.47
CA ILE A 159 -5.73 -5.81 -8.13
C ILE A 159 -5.97 -5.84 -9.65
N VAL A 160 -7.22 -6.03 -10.06
CA VAL A 160 -7.58 -6.04 -11.47
C VAL A 160 -7.25 -4.69 -12.12
N ARG A 161 -7.59 -3.60 -11.45
CA ARG A 161 -7.27 -2.25 -11.96
C ARG A 161 -5.76 -2.08 -12.16
N ILE A 162 -4.97 -2.50 -11.18
CA ILE A 162 -3.52 -2.30 -11.20
C ILE A 162 -2.83 -3.25 -12.20
N LEU A 163 -3.20 -4.52 -12.18
CA LEU A 163 -2.56 -5.54 -13.02
C LEU A 163 -3.24 -5.73 -14.38
N GLY A 164 -4.40 -5.14 -14.57
CA GLY A 164 -5.15 -5.28 -15.81
C GLY A 164 -5.90 -6.59 -15.92
N LYS A 165 -6.05 -7.28 -14.82
CA LYS A 165 -6.70 -8.58 -14.88
C LYS A 165 -7.10 -9.10 -13.52
#